data_d88c24bca5d4c2c9d65399216a524458
#
_entry.id   d88c24bca5d4c2c9d65399216a524458
#
_cell.length_a   1.000
_cell.length_b   1.000
_cell.length_c   1.000
_cell.angle_alpha   90.00
_cell.angle_beta   90.00
_cell.angle_gamma   90.00
#
_symmetry.space_group_name_H-M   'P 1'
#
loop_
_entity.id
_entity.type
_entity.pdbx_description
1 polymer ?
#
loop_
_entity_poly.entity_id
_entity_poly.type
_entity_poly.pdbx_seq_one_letter_code
_entity_poly.pdbx_strand_id
1 'polypeptide(L)'
;IWDNRFFLGIVSVLAAVLVWMVVSTFLDPQGSFVIKDVSVNYGYQSTIYTSKGLDIVDQQAVDNVQVQADGNGTLIGKLSSSDIMVYPVYNGVQGAGKTTLRLEARITNTDYTNVGIKLTVLSPQTVDVVFDTVGEKTLPVTTDTSGITIADGFTLNRITTTPTEVTLTGPTSELDKISEVVAPVSHEGSLSDSVSATASLELRDENGDIVTPEYTTLDSNTADINLTVYQVRELPLSIVFINAPSGFDTSYLKYS
;
A
#
# COMPACT_ATOMS: atom_id res chain seq x y z
N ILE A 1 -33.42 -10.02 78.40
CA ILE A 1 -32.88 -9.32 77.22
C ILE A 1 -33.43 -9.93 75.95
N TRP A 2 -33.70 -11.23 75.86
CA TRP A 2 -34.14 -11.95 74.68
C TRP A 2 -35.66 -11.84 74.37
N ASP A 3 -36.46 -11.34 75.27
CA ASP A 3 -37.94 -11.16 75.15
C ASP A 3 -38.39 -9.81 74.61
N ASN A 4 -37.43 -8.93 74.35
CA ASN A 4 -37.79 -7.60 73.86
C ASN A 4 -37.86 -7.63 72.32
N ARG A 5 -39.06 -7.64 71.78
CA ARG A 5 -39.33 -7.67 70.29
C ARG A 5 -38.60 -6.55 69.56
N PHE A 6 -38.36 -5.41 70.20
CA PHE A 6 -37.66 -4.29 69.66
C PHE A 6 -36.16 -4.57 69.52
N PHE A 7 -35.54 -5.21 70.55
CA PHE A 7 -34.14 -5.64 70.49
C PHE A 7 -33.87 -6.72 69.47
N LEU A 8 -34.80 -7.71 69.34
CA LEU A 8 -34.72 -8.72 68.29
C LEU A 8 -34.80 -8.11 66.90
N GLY A 9 -35.65 -7.06 66.69
CA GLY A 9 -35.72 -6.35 65.43
C GLY A 9 -34.43 -5.63 65.06
N ILE A 10 -33.77 -4.97 65.99
CA ILE A 10 -32.47 -4.30 65.78
C ILE A 10 -31.38 -5.32 65.41
N VAL A 11 -31.30 -6.42 66.14
CA VAL A 11 -30.33 -7.49 65.89
C VAL A 11 -30.59 -8.14 64.49
N SER A 12 -31.83 -8.34 64.10
CA SER A 12 -32.19 -8.86 62.77
C SER A 12 -31.77 -7.90 61.64
N VAL A 13 -31.97 -6.60 61.82
CA VAL A 13 -31.52 -5.61 60.82
C VAL A 13 -30.02 -5.55 60.75
N LEU A 14 -29.30 -5.58 61.89
CA LEU A 14 -27.84 -5.61 61.91
C LEU A 14 -27.29 -6.89 61.23
N ALA A 15 -27.90 -8.04 61.52
CA ALA A 15 -27.53 -9.28 60.90
C ALA A 15 -27.79 -9.27 59.37
N ALA A 16 -28.91 -8.70 58.94
CA ALA A 16 -29.24 -8.56 57.51
C ALA A 16 -28.25 -7.62 56.80
N VAL A 17 -27.88 -6.49 57.43
CA VAL A 17 -26.87 -5.56 56.91
C VAL A 17 -25.49 -6.24 56.84
N LEU A 18 -25.11 -7.02 57.87
CA LEU A 18 -23.86 -7.79 57.85
C LEU A 18 -23.85 -8.84 56.73
N VAL A 19 -24.93 -9.62 56.62
CA VAL A 19 -25.06 -10.60 55.52
C VAL A 19 -25.05 -9.89 54.16
N TRP A 20 -25.76 -8.79 54.01
CA TRP A 20 -25.75 -8.00 52.79
C TRP A 20 -24.33 -7.46 52.47
N MET A 21 -23.60 -6.95 53.47
CA MET A 21 -22.24 -6.47 53.33
C MET A 21 -21.28 -7.59 52.92
N VAL A 22 -21.40 -8.77 53.55
CA VAL A 22 -20.64 -9.96 53.18
C VAL A 22 -20.95 -10.41 51.75
N VAL A 23 -22.23 -10.53 51.40
CA VAL A 23 -22.67 -10.92 50.05
C VAL A 23 -22.20 -9.90 49.02
N SER A 24 -22.37 -8.60 49.32
CA SER A 24 -21.96 -7.51 48.41
C SER A 24 -20.44 -7.39 48.25
N THR A 25 -19.63 -7.84 49.25
CA THR A 25 -18.18 -7.70 49.24
C THR A 25 -17.46 -8.99 48.77
N PHE A 26 -18.03 -10.15 49.06
CA PHE A 26 -17.40 -11.46 48.76
C PHE A 26 -18.04 -12.20 47.59
N LEU A 27 -19.35 -12.04 47.33
CA LEU A 27 -19.98 -12.50 46.09
C LEU A 27 -19.95 -11.34 45.09
N ASP A 28 -18.81 -11.11 44.55
CA ASP A 28 -18.50 -10.09 43.57
C ASP A 28 -19.43 -10.25 42.36
N PRO A 29 -20.31 -9.29 42.07
CA PRO A 29 -21.23 -9.44 40.95
C PRO A 29 -20.41 -9.47 39.66
N GLN A 30 -20.35 -10.65 39.03
CA GLN A 30 -19.83 -10.75 37.67
C GLN A 30 -20.65 -9.86 36.78
N GLY A 31 -20.01 -8.93 36.12
CA GLY A 31 -20.62 -7.95 35.22
C GLY A 31 -20.06 -8.09 33.79
N SER A 32 -20.77 -7.49 32.87
CA SER A 32 -20.32 -7.29 31.50
C SER A 32 -20.33 -5.81 31.18
N PHE A 33 -19.25 -5.29 30.62
CA PHE A 33 -19.13 -3.91 30.19
C PHE A 33 -18.62 -3.84 28.76
N VAL A 34 -19.23 -2.96 27.93
CA VAL A 34 -18.79 -2.79 26.52
C VAL A 34 -17.95 -1.53 26.40
N ILE A 35 -16.71 -1.72 25.98
CA ILE A 35 -15.76 -0.67 25.71
C ILE A 35 -15.77 -0.43 24.21
N LYS A 36 -15.91 0.84 23.84
CA LYS A 36 -15.99 1.28 22.42
C LYS A 36 -14.70 1.97 22.02
N ASP A 37 -14.54 2.16 20.72
CA ASP A 37 -13.44 2.91 20.11
C ASP A 37 -12.05 2.37 20.48
N VAL A 38 -11.93 1.03 20.55
CA VAL A 38 -10.64 0.37 20.76
C VAL A 38 -9.89 0.30 19.44
N SER A 39 -8.64 0.75 19.44
CA SER A 39 -7.79 0.74 18.24
C SER A 39 -7.30 -0.66 17.88
N VAL A 40 -7.19 -0.94 16.58
CA VAL A 40 -6.60 -2.18 16.07
C VAL A 40 -5.10 -1.99 15.85
N ASN A 41 -4.30 -2.88 16.42
CA ASN A 41 -2.86 -2.91 16.23
C ASN A 41 -2.46 -4.03 15.26
N TYR A 42 -2.18 -3.66 14.02
CA TYR A 42 -1.74 -4.59 12.97
C TYR A 42 -0.28 -5.04 13.13
N GLY A 43 0.54 -4.30 13.86
CA GLY A 43 1.94 -4.65 14.10
C GLY A 43 2.14 -5.73 15.17
N TYR A 44 1.12 -6.02 15.98
CA TYR A 44 1.23 -7.03 17.01
C TYR A 44 1.31 -8.44 16.38
N GLN A 45 2.33 -9.22 16.77
CA GLN A 45 2.63 -10.54 16.18
C GLN A 45 2.96 -10.53 14.67
N SER A 46 3.45 -9.41 14.15
CA SER A 46 3.86 -9.26 12.74
C SER A 46 4.88 -10.31 12.29
N THR A 47 5.71 -10.82 13.20
CA THR A 47 6.71 -11.86 12.92
C THR A 47 6.12 -13.13 12.29
N ILE A 48 4.81 -13.38 12.47
CA ILE A 48 4.13 -14.55 11.90
C ILE A 48 4.09 -14.48 10.36
N TYR A 49 3.81 -13.32 9.78
CA TYR A 49 3.78 -13.14 8.33
C TYR A 49 5.12 -12.65 7.78
N THR A 50 5.87 -11.79 8.49
CA THR A 50 7.18 -11.30 8.03
C THR A 50 8.22 -12.42 7.94
N SER A 51 8.14 -13.46 8.79
CA SER A 51 8.99 -14.65 8.67
C SER A 51 8.76 -15.45 7.37
N LYS A 52 7.65 -15.21 6.69
CA LYS A 52 7.31 -15.78 5.37
C LYS A 52 7.68 -14.85 4.20
N GLY A 53 8.36 -13.73 4.49
CA GLY A 53 8.67 -12.69 3.50
C GLY A 53 7.48 -11.84 3.09
N LEU A 54 6.36 -11.93 3.82
CA LEU A 54 5.16 -11.16 3.53
C LEU A 54 5.16 -9.84 4.29
N ASP A 55 4.52 -8.85 3.70
CA ASP A 55 4.19 -7.57 4.33
C ASP A 55 2.72 -7.25 4.13
N ILE A 56 2.19 -6.34 4.94
CA ILE A 56 0.83 -5.82 4.77
C ILE A 56 0.88 -4.71 3.73
N VAL A 57 0.25 -4.96 2.59
CA VAL A 57 0.14 -3.99 1.48
C VAL A 57 -1.06 -3.09 1.67
N ASP A 58 -2.17 -3.67 2.09
CA ASP A 58 -3.41 -2.95 2.39
C ASP A 58 -4.12 -3.56 3.59
N GLN A 59 -4.80 -2.71 4.33
CA GLN A 59 -5.59 -3.12 5.48
C GLN A 59 -6.89 -2.33 5.53
N GLN A 60 -7.98 -3.03 5.77
CA GLN A 60 -9.27 -2.37 5.97
C GLN A 60 -9.18 -1.42 7.16
N ALA A 61 -9.54 -0.15 6.95
CA ALA A 61 -9.72 0.78 8.05
C ALA A 61 -10.89 0.30 8.92
N VAL A 62 -10.61 0.10 10.20
CA VAL A 62 -11.61 -0.38 11.16
C VAL A 62 -11.78 0.67 12.25
N ASP A 63 -12.95 1.31 12.22
CA ASP A 63 -13.36 2.27 13.23
C ASP A 63 -14.35 1.63 14.20
N ASN A 64 -14.43 2.20 15.41
CA ASN A 64 -15.44 1.85 16.43
C ASN A 64 -15.44 0.37 16.85
N VAL A 65 -14.26 -0.22 17.05
CA VAL A 65 -14.20 -1.59 17.56
C VAL A 65 -14.77 -1.65 18.96
N GLN A 66 -15.71 -2.59 19.17
CA GLN A 66 -16.36 -2.80 20.44
C GLN A 66 -15.87 -4.10 21.07
N VAL A 67 -15.43 -3.99 22.31
CA VAL A 67 -14.92 -5.12 23.10
C VAL A 67 -15.75 -5.25 24.37
N GLN A 68 -16.32 -6.43 24.59
CA GLN A 68 -16.97 -6.79 25.84
C GLN A 68 -15.92 -7.29 26.82
N ALA A 69 -15.92 -6.72 28.02
CA ALA A 69 -15.15 -7.19 29.15
C ALA A 69 -16.11 -7.85 30.16
N ASP A 70 -15.86 -9.11 30.47
CA ASP A 70 -16.59 -9.87 31.46
C ASP A 70 -15.70 -10.13 32.66
N GLY A 71 -16.18 -9.85 33.87
CA GLY A 71 -15.39 -10.04 35.09
C GLY A 71 -15.96 -9.27 36.27
N ASN A 72 -15.10 -9.00 37.25
CA ASN A 72 -15.47 -8.20 38.43
C ASN A 72 -15.98 -6.82 38.02
N GLY A 73 -17.22 -6.48 38.37
CA GLY A 73 -17.89 -5.24 37.97
C GLY A 73 -17.11 -3.97 38.37
N THR A 74 -16.46 -3.99 39.54
CA THR A 74 -15.64 -2.86 40.01
C THR A 74 -14.38 -2.65 39.19
N LEU A 75 -13.79 -3.74 38.69
CA LEU A 75 -12.57 -3.69 37.86
C LEU A 75 -12.91 -3.34 36.42
N ILE A 76 -13.88 -4.03 35.81
CA ILE A 76 -14.25 -3.79 34.40
C ILE A 76 -14.83 -2.40 34.16
N GLY A 77 -15.51 -1.81 35.16
CA GLY A 77 -16.05 -0.44 35.06
C GLY A 77 -14.98 0.67 35.05
N LYS A 78 -13.72 0.33 35.35
CA LYS A 78 -12.58 1.26 35.27
C LYS A 78 -11.77 1.11 34.01
N LEU A 79 -12.00 0.04 33.22
CA LEU A 79 -11.30 -0.18 31.97
C LEU A 79 -11.68 0.87 30.92
N SER A 80 -10.67 1.39 30.26
CA SER A 80 -10.79 2.30 29.12
C SER A 80 -10.29 1.65 27.83
N SER A 81 -10.53 2.27 26.69
CA SER A 81 -10.04 1.79 25.39
C SER A 81 -8.50 1.75 25.32
N SER A 82 -7.80 2.58 26.09
CA SER A 82 -6.33 2.59 26.17
C SER A 82 -5.73 1.40 26.93
N ASP A 83 -6.52 0.74 27.78
CA ASP A 83 -6.09 -0.44 28.54
C ASP A 83 -6.16 -1.74 27.76
N ILE A 84 -6.79 -1.67 26.57
CA ILE A 84 -7.09 -2.82 25.70
C ILE A 84 -6.48 -2.61 24.33
N MET A 85 -5.89 -3.65 23.79
CA MET A 85 -5.42 -3.72 22.40
C MET A 85 -6.20 -4.79 21.66
N VAL A 86 -6.73 -4.44 20.50
CA VAL A 86 -7.30 -5.38 19.54
C VAL A 86 -6.26 -5.65 18.45
N TYR A 87 -6.17 -6.87 17.97
CA TYR A 87 -5.20 -7.27 16.95
C TYR A 87 -5.75 -8.41 16.08
N PRO A 88 -5.34 -8.46 14.80
CA PRO A 88 -5.67 -9.59 13.93
C PRO A 88 -4.87 -10.85 14.28
N VAL A 89 -5.49 -12.00 14.15
CA VAL A 89 -4.84 -13.31 14.37
C VAL A 89 -4.26 -13.80 13.06
N TYR A 90 -2.92 -13.78 12.94
CA TYR A 90 -2.20 -14.09 11.69
C TYR A 90 -1.93 -15.57 11.44
N ASN A 91 -2.32 -16.47 12.34
CA ASN A 91 -2.03 -17.91 12.23
C ASN A 91 -2.56 -18.57 10.94
N GLY A 92 -3.58 -17.96 10.31
CA GLY A 92 -4.18 -18.44 9.06
C GLY A 92 -3.50 -17.92 7.79
N VAL A 93 -2.57 -16.97 7.89
CA VAL A 93 -1.89 -16.38 6.72
C VAL A 93 -0.90 -17.38 6.14
N GLN A 94 -1.12 -17.81 4.90
CA GLN A 94 -0.29 -18.82 4.24
C GLN A 94 0.57 -18.26 3.10
N GLY A 95 0.16 -17.14 2.47
CA GLY A 95 0.84 -16.55 1.33
C GLY A 95 0.26 -15.18 0.98
N ALA A 96 0.69 -14.65 -0.16
CA ALA A 96 0.19 -13.41 -0.71
C ALA A 96 -1.31 -13.49 -1.04
N GLY A 97 -1.97 -12.34 -0.99
CA GLY A 97 -3.37 -12.16 -1.32
C GLY A 97 -4.22 -11.65 -0.16
N LYS A 98 -5.50 -11.40 -0.46
CA LYS A 98 -6.48 -10.92 0.52
C LYS A 98 -6.88 -12.04 1.48
N THR A 99 -6.77 -11.76 2.76
CA THR A 99 -7.12 -12.72 3.83
C THR A 99 -8.02 -12.03 4.86
N THR A 100 -9.16 -12.66 5.17
CA THR A 100 -10.04 -12.21 6.26
C THR A 100 -9.54 -12.81 7.57
N LEU A 101 -9.14 -11.96 8.50
CA LEU A 101 -8.57 -12.32 9.78
C LEU A 101 -9.56 -12.05 10.92
N ARG A 102 -9.58 -12.95 11.90
CA ARG A 102 -10.34 -12.75 13.13
C ARG A 102 -9.60 -11.75 14.03
N LEU A 103 -10.36 -10.86 14.66
CA LEU A 103 -9.85 -9.95 15.67
C LEU A 103 -9.93 -10.58 17.07
N GLU A 104 -8.88 -10.43 17.85
CA GLU A 104 -8.82 -10.76 19.26
C GLU A 104 -8.42 -9.55 20.07
N ALA A 105 -8.82 -9.54 21.34
CA ALA A 105 -8.52 -8.48 22.27
C ALA A 105 -7.66 -9.00 23.43
N ARG A 106 -6.75 -8.14 23.91
CA ARG A 106 -5.95 -8.40 25.11
C ARG A 106 -5.83 -7.14 25.97
N ILE A 107 -5.64 -7.36 27.26
CA ILE A 107 -5.32 -6.28 28.18
C ILE A 107 -3.82 -5.93 28.05
N THR A 108 -3.54 -4.64 27.92
CA THR A 108 -2.17 -4.11 27.86
C THR A 108 -1.71 -3.51 29.18
N ASN A 109 -2.66 -3.01 29.96
CA ASN A 109 -2.38 -2.44 31.28
C ASN A 109 -2.12 -3.53 32.30
N THR A 110 -0.94 -3.49 32.94
CA THR A 110 -0.48 -4.49 33.91
C THR A 110 -1.37 -4.58 35.15
N ASP A 111 -2.05 -3.48 35.53
CA ASP A 111 -2.91 -3.43 36.70
C ASP A 111 -4.13 -4.35 36.59
N TYR A 112 -4.54 -4.67 35.33
CA TYR A 112 -5.67 -5.54 35.05
C TYR A 112 -5.25 -6.91 34.52
N THR A 113 -3.96 -7.21 34.47
CA THR A 113 -3.46 -8.53 34.05
C THR A 113 -3.68 -9.55 35.16
N ASN A 114 -4.12 -10.77 34.83
CA ASN A 114 -4.36 -11.89 35.76
C ASN A 114 -5.45 -11.68 36.83
N VAL A 115 -6.35 -10.72 36.63
CA VAL A 115 -7.50 -10.48 37.55
C VAL A 115 -8.80 -11.16 37.08
N GLY A 116 -8.71 -12.10 36.15
CA GLY A 116 -9.86 -12.90 35.68
C GLY A 116 -10.82 -12.16 34.74
N ILE A 117 -10.38 -11.09 34.06
CA ILE A 117 -11.17 -10.40 33.05
C ILE A 117 -11.06 -11.16 31.72
N LYS A 118 -12.21 -11.46 31.11
CA LYS A 118 -12.32 -12.06 29.80
C LYS A 118 -12.73 -10.98 28.81
N LEU A 119 -11.99 -10.86 27.70
CA LEU A 119 -12.32 -9.95 26.60
C LEU A 119 -12.91 -10.71 25.42
N THR A 120 -13.92 -10.11 24.78
CA THR A 120 -14.53 -10.66 23.57
C THR A 120 -14.79 -9.51 22.60
N VAL A 121 -14.26 -9.60 21.39
CA VAL A 121 -14.54 -8.61 20.33
C VAL A 121 -15.97 -8.82 19.83
N LEU A 122 -16.79 -7.78 19.92
CA LEU A 122 -18.19 -7.84 19.50
C LEU A 122 -18.37 -7.43 18.04
N SER A 123 -17.79 -6.31 17.66
CA SER A 123 -17.95 -5.75 16.32
C SER A 123 -16.82 -4.74 15.98
N PRO A 124 -16.26 -4.82 14.78
CA PRO A 124 -16.29 -5.97 13.90
C PRO A 124 -15.48 -7.14 14.48
N GLN A 125 -15.83 -8.38 14.12
CA GLN A 125 -15.10 -9.57 14.59
C GLN A 125 -13.97 -9.99 13.67
N THR A 126 -13.99 -9.48 12.44
CA THR A 126 -13.00 -9.79 11.40
C THR A 126 -12.57 -8.53 10.68
N VAL A 127 -11.41 -8.60 10.06
CA VAL A 127 -10.83 -7.54 9.22
C VAL A 127 -10.21 -8.17 7.98
N ASP A 128 -10.33 -7.47 6.84
CA ASP A 128 -9.66 -7.85 5.62
C ASP A 128 -8.29 -7.20 5.57
N VAL A 129 -7.28 -8.02 5.26
CA VAL A 129 -5.88 -7.59 5.12
C VAL A 129 -5.32 -8.19 3.84
N VAL A 130 -4.61 -7.41 3.07
CA VAL A 130 -3.91 -7.85 1.87
C VAL A 130 -2.43 -8.02 2.19
N PHE A 131 -1.92 -9.22 1.94
CA PHE A 131 -0.51 -9.56 2.11
C PHE A 131 0.16 -9.74 0.76
N ASP A 132 1.38 -9.27 0.62
CA ASP A 132 2.25 -9.60 -0.52
C ASP A 132 3.72 -9.52 -0.11
N THR A 133 4.60 -10.00 -0.99
CA THR A 133 6.02 -9.69 -0.92
C THR A 133 6.25 -8.34 -1.58
N VAL A 134 6.92 -7.43 -0.90
CA VAL A 134 7.28 -6.11 -1.44
C VAL A 134 8.67 -6.21 -2.07
N GLY A 135 8.80 -5.70 -3.28
CA GLY A 135 10.03 -5.72 -4.05
C GLY A 135 10.26 -4.43 -4.83
N GLU A 136 11.36 -4.42 -5.56
CA GLU A 136 11.73 -3.34 -6.47
C GLU A 136 11.95 -3.90 -7.87
N LYS A 137 11.56 -3.12 -8.89
CA LYS A 137 11.78 -3.42 -10.31
C LYS A 137 12.22 -2.16 -11.03
N THR A 138 13.41 -2.18 -11.62
CA THR A 138 13.91 -1.06 -12.42
C THR A 138 13.66 -1.35 -13.90
N LEU A 139 13.03 -0.42 -14.60
CA LEU A 139 12.71 -0.52 -16.01
C LEU A 139 13.24 0.70 -16.78
N PRO A 140 13.72 0.53 -18.02
CA PRO A 140 14.07 1.64 -18.88
C PRO A 140 12.83 2.43 -19.29
N VAL A 141 12.98 3.75 -19.40
CA VAL A 141 11.92 4.63 -19.94
C VAL A 141 12.02 4.66 -21.45
N THR A 142 10.99 4.19 -22.13
CA THR A 142 10.83 4.25 -23.58
C THR A 142 9.96 5.44 -23.97
N THR A 143 10.19 6.01 -25.15
CA THR A 143 9.39 7.14 -25.64
C THR A 143 8.45 6.68 -26.74
N ASP A 144 7.17 6.92 -26.58
CA ASP A 144 6.17 6.72 -27.62
C ASP A 144 6.00 8.03 -28.41
N THR A 145 6.43 7.99 -29.67
CA THR A 145 6.38 9.13 -30.61
C THR A 145 5.26 9.01 -31.65
N SER A 146 4.29 8.11 -31.45
CA SER A 146 3.16 7.92 -32.37
C SER A 146 2.33 9.19 -32.57
N GLY A 147 2.33 10.07 -31.57
CA GLY A 147 1.66 11.40 -31.62
C GLY A 147 2.47 12.50 -32.31
N ILE A 148 3.60 12.17 -32.98
CA ILE A 148 4.50 13.16 -33.59
C ILE A 148 4.51 13.00 -35.09
N THR A 149 4.29 14.13 -35.80
CA THR A 149 4.45 14.23 -37.25
C THR A 149 5.69 15.09 -37.55
N ILE A 150 6.58 14.63 -38.45
CA ILE A 150 7.76 15.38 -38.87
C ILE A 150 7.43 16.15 -40.15
N ALA A 151 7.86 17.41 -40.26
CA ALA A 151 7.68 18.24 -41.42
C ALA A 151 8.47 17.75 -42.64
N ASP A 152 7.98 18.01 -43.84
CA ASP A 152 8.68 17.65 -45.08
C ASP A 152 10.07 18.28 -45.13
N GLY A 153 11.07 17.48 -45.52
CA GLY A 153 12.47 17.91 -45.56
C GLY A 153 13.18 17.90 -44.20
N PHE A 154 12.57 17.32 -43.17
CA PHE A 154 13.16 17.13 -41.86
C PHE A 154 13.16 15.66 -41.46
N THR A 155 13.99 15.31 -40.48
CA THR A 155 14.06 13.96 -39.92
C THR A 155 14.32 14.01 -38.43
N LEU A 156 13.70 13.10 -37.66
CA LEU A 156 13.99 12.89 -36.24
C LEU A 156 15.32 12.15 -36.13
N ASN A 157 16.32 12.81 -35.54
CA ASN A 157 17.65 12.25 -35.44
C ASN A 157 17.90 11.56 -34.11
N ARG A 158 17.51 12.18 -33.00
CA ARG A 158 17.77 11.67 -31.65
C ARG A 158 16.61 11.96 -30.72
N ILE A 159 16.32 10.98 -29.88
CA ILE A 159 15.43 11.11 -28.73
C ILE A 159 16.27 10.87 -27.48
N THR A 160 16.19 11.76 -26.50
CA THR A 160 16.79 11.55 -25.19
C THR A 160 15.73 11.76 -24.12
N THR A 161 15.74 10.87 -23.14
CA THR A 161 14.79 10.84 -22.03
C THR A 161 15.53 10.96 -20.72
N THR A 162 15.02 11.74 -19.78
CA THR A 162 15.57 11.89 -18.44
C THR A 162 14.44 11.84 -17.42
N PRO A 163 14.45 10.87 -16.49
CA PRO A 163 15.44 9.82 -16.31
C PRO A 163 15.40 8.76 -17.43
N THR A 164 16.49 8.01 -17.62
CA THR A 164 16.56 6.89 -18.58
C THR A 164 15.97 5.61 -18.04
N GLU A 165 15.89 5.47 -16.73
CA GLU A 165 15.36 4.32 -16.00
C GLU A 165 14.54 4.82 -14.83
N VAL A 166 13.52 4.06 -14.44
CA VAL A 166 12.68 4.34 -13.27
C VAL A 166 12.58 3.08 -12.42
N THR A 167 12.66 3.26 -11.09
CA THR A 167 12.50 2.20 -10.11
C THR A 167 11.08 2.21 -9.55
N LEU A 168 10.42 1.07 -9.72
CA LEU A 168 9.10 0.79 -9.16
C LEU A 168 9.29 0.02 -7.85
N THR A 169 8.60 0.44 -6.79
CA THR A 169 8.59 -0.24 -5.49
C THR A 169 7.15 -0.57 -5.12
N GLY A 170 6.87 -1.83 -4.83
CA GLY A 170 5.51 -2.27 -4.53
C GLY A 170 5.37 -3.77 -4.41
N PRO A 171 4.10 -4.26 -4.36
CA PRO A 171 3.79 -5.68 -4.32
C PRO A 171 4.33 -6.40 -5.56
N THR A 172 4.95 -7.56 -5.37
CA THR A 172 5.48 -8.34 -6.49
C THR A 172 4.38 -8.78 -7.46
N SER A 173 3.17 -9.03 -6.96
CA SER A 173 2.01 -9.36 -7.81
C SER A 173 1.57 -8.22 -8.76
N GLU A 174 1.87 -6.97 -8.42
CA GLU A 174 1.67 -5.81 -9.30
C GLU A 174 2.88 -5.60 -10.21
N LEU A 175 4.10 -5.68 -9.65
CA LEU A 175 5.34 -5.49 -10.40
C LEU A 175 5.49 -6.50 -11.55
N ASP A 176 5.02 -7.73 -11.36
CA ASP A 176 5.07 -8.78 -12.38
C ASP A 176 4.18 -8.49 -13.60
N LYS A 177 3.13 -7.69 -13.42
CA LYS A 177 2.23 -7.28 -14.52
C LYS A 177 2.79 -6.13 -15.36
N ILE A 178 3.78 -5.40 -14.84
CA ILE A 178 4.35 -4.22 -15.49
C ILE A 178 5.57 -4.67 -16.28
N SER A 179 5.54 -4.53 -17.60
CA SER A 179 6.62 -4.92 -18.50
C SER A 179 7.40 -3.72 -19.04
N GLU A 180 6.73 -2.57 -19.21
CA GLU A 180 7.31 -1.39 -19.83
C GLU A 180 6.91 -0.11 -19.09
N VAL A 181 7.83 0.88 -19.12
CA VAL A 181 7.57 2.27 -18.72
C VAL A 181 7.68 3.15 -19.96
N VAL A 182 6.57 3.79 -20.31
CA VAL A 182 6.46 4.55 -21.56
C VAL A 182 6.20 6.03 -21.26
N ALA A 183 6.93 6.90 -21.94
CA ALA A 183 6.70 8.34 -21.96
C ALA A 183 6.02 8.74 -23.28
N PRO A 184 4.69 8.90 -23.32
CA PRO A 184 3.99 9.29 -24.53
C PRO A 184 4.25 10.77 -24.84
N VAL A 185 4.64 11.07 -26.09
CA VAL A 185 4.86 12.44 -26.55
C VAL A 185 3.96 12.73 -27.72
N SER A 186 3.26 13.85 -27.64
CA SER A 186 2.46 14.40 -28.73
C SER A 186 2.84 15.85 -29.01
N HIS A 187 2.74 16.24 -30.26
CA HIS A 187 2.97 17.62 -30.67
C HIS A 187 1.89 18.06 -31.67
N GLU A 188 1.36 19.27 -31.46
CA GLU A 188 0.40 19.84 -32.40
C GLU A 188 1.12 20.36 -33.66
N GLY A 189 0.75 19.81 -34.82
CA GLY A 189 1.35 20.13 -36.09
C GLY A 189 2.60 19.31 -36.41
N SER A 190 3.34 19.74 -37.45
CA SER A 190 4.55 19.07 -37.93
C SER A 190 5.80 19.70 -37.35
N LEU A 191 6.70 18.88 -36.79
CA LEU A 191 7.98 19.33 -36.22
C LEU A 191 8.99 19.71 -37.30
N SER A 192 9.45 20.95 -37.29
CA SER A 192 10.57 21.48 -38.08
C SER A 192 11.78 21.83 -37.23
N ASP A 193 11.62 21.89 -35.92
CA ASP A 193 12.65 22.27 -34.96
C ASP A 193 12.72 21.26 -33.83
N SER A 194 13.86 21.26 -33.12
CA SER A 194 14.03 20.40 -31.93
C SER A 194 13.16 20.92 -30.79
N VAL A 195 12.50 20.00 -30.08
CA VAL A 195 11.53 20.33 -29.02
C VAL A 195 11.85 19.53 -27.76
N SER A 196 11.67 20.16 -26.61
CA SER A 196 11.68 19.51 -25.29
C SER A 196 10.27 19.46 -24.75
N ALA A 197 9.86 18.31 -24.22
CA ALA A 197 8.56 18.07 -23.62
C ALA A 197 8.71 17.28 -22.32
N THR A 198 7.84 17.52 -21.35
CA THR A 198 7.71 16.68 -20.15
C THR A 198 6.46 15.82 -20.30
N ALA A 199 6.62 14.51 -20.18
CA ALA A 199 5.51 13.56 -20.27
C ALA A 199 5.31 12.83 -18.94
N SER A 200 4.05 12.54 -18.60
CA SER A 200 3.73 11.60 -17.52
C SER A 200 4.03 10.18 -17.98
N LEU A 201 4.63 9.39 -17.10
CA LEU A 201 4.96 8.01 -17.40
C LEU A 201 3.71 7.13 -17.34
N GLU A 202 3.58 6.24 -18.31
CA GLU A 202 2.57 5.18 -18.37
C GLU A 202 3.25 3.85 -18.13
N LEU A 203 2.61 3.02 -17.30
CA LEU A 203 3.03 1.63 -17.09
C LEU A 203 2.24 0.75 -18.03
N ARG A 204 2.90 -0.16 -18.73
CA ARG A 204 2.25 -1.09 -19.67
C ARG A 204 2.64 -2.53 -19.37
N ASP A 205 1.72 -3.44 -19.67
CA ASP A 205 1.94 -4.88 -19.60
C ASP A 205 2.70 -5.40 -20.85
N GLU A 206 2.87 -6.71 -20.92
CA GLU A 206 3.52 -7.38 -22.07
C GLU A 206 2.73 -7.27 -23.40
N ASN A 207 1.43 -6.93 -23.34
CA ASN A 207 0.58 -6.72 -24.51
C ASN A 207 0.57 -5.25 -24.97
N GLY A 208 1.16 -4.35 -24.18
CA GLY A 208 1.14 -2.91 -24.41
C GLY A 208 -0.08 -2.19 -23.79
N ASP A 209 -0.92 -2.90 -23.03
CA ASP A 209 -2.08 -2.33 -22.37
C ASP A 209 -1.66 -1.55 -21.12
N ILE A 210 -2.34 -0.43 -20.85
CA ILE A 210 -2.03 0.42 -19.69
C ILE A 210 -2.41 -0.30 -18.40
N VAL A 211 -1.45 -0.40 -17.48
CA VAL A 211 -1.62 -0.93 -16.12
C VAL A 211 -1.62 0.22 -15.12
N THR A 212 -2.64 0.26 -14.27
CA THR A 212 -2.71 1.22 -13.16
C THR A 212 -2.60 0.44 -11.84
N PRO A 213 -1.39 0.30 -11.28
CA PRO A 213 -1.21 -0.36 -10.00
C PRO A 213 -1.79 0.48 -8.86
N GLU A 214 -2.26 -0.17 -7.81
CA GLU A 214 -2.87 0.50 -6.65
C GLU A 214 -1.85 0.79 -5.54
N TYR A 215 -0.88 -0.12 -5.37
CA TYR A 215 0.08 -0.08 -4.26
C TYR A 215 1.54 0.10 -4.70
N THR A 216 1.79 0.21 -6.02
CA THR A 216 3.13 0.42 -6.56
C THR A 216 3.44 1.91 -6.70
N THR A 217 4.60 2.31 -6.24
CA THR A 217 5.12 3.69 -6.35
C THR A 217 6.32 3.73 -7.29
N LEU A 218 6.49 4.87 -7.98
CA LEU A 218 7.63 5.15 -8.84
C LEU A 218 8.53 6.20 -8.17
N ASP A 219 9.82 6.12 -8.36
CA ASP A 219 10.79 7.14 -7.96
C ASP A 219 10.65 8.43 -8.79
N SER A 220 10.15 8.32 -10.04
CA SER A 220 9.73 9.47 -10.87
C SER A 220 8.46 9.14 -11.64
N ASN A 221 7.49 10.06 -11.61
CA ASN A 221 6.22 9.92 -12.35
C ASN A 221 6.25 10.63 -13.72
N THR A 222 7.31 11.37 -14.03
CA THR A 222 7.45 12.15 -15.25
C THR A 222 8.85 11.97 -15.85
N ALA A 223 8.96 12.18 -17.15
CA ALA A 223 10.23 12.24 -17.83
C ALA A 223 10.31 13.45 -18.76
N ASP A 224 11.48 14.06 -18.80
CA ASP A 224 11.81 15.11 -19.77
C ASP A 224 12.37 14.49 -21.04
N ILE A 225 11.76 14.80 -22.18
CA ILE A 225 12.10 14.23 -23.47
C ILE A 225 12.57 15.33 -24.40
N ASN A 226 13.74 15.11 -25.00
CA ASN A 226 14.27 16.02 -26.00
C ASN A 226 14.25 15.30 -27.36
N LEU A 227 13.52 15.88 -28.31
CA LEU A 227 13.40 15.45 -29.68
C LEU A 227 14.32 16.34 -30.55
N THR A 228 15.37 15.75 -31.12
CA THR A 228 16.31 16.46 -31.98
C THR A 228 15.93 16.22 -33.42
N VAL A 229 15.57 17.31 -34.15
CA VAL A 229 15.17 17.28 -35.55
C VAL A 229 16.21 17.95 -36.40
N TYR A 230 16.56 17.32 -37.52
CA TYR A 230 17.51 17.87 -38.50
C TYR A 230 16.84 18.07 -39.85
N GLN A 231 17.29 19.11 -40.55
CA GLN A 231 16.89 19.35 -41.92
C GLN A 231 17.68 18.43 -42.86
N VAL A 232 16.96 17.71 -43.69
CA VAL A 232 17.58 16.87 -44.76
C VAL A 232 17.76 17.75 -46.00
N ARG A 233 18.95 17.74 -46.55
CA ARG A 233 19.27 18.43 -47.81
C ARG A 233 19.94 17.47 -48.77
N GLU A 234 19.47 17.49 -49.98
CA GLU A 234 20.17 16.84 -51.08
C GLU A 234 21.34 17.69 -51.54
N LEU A 235 22.52 17.11 -51.51
CA LEU A 235 23.72 17.77 -52.04
C LEU A 235 24.14 17.06 -53.33
N PRO A 236 24.41 17.81 -54.43
CA PRO A 236 24.90 17.17 -55.62
C PRO A 236 26.31 16.65 -55.37
N LEU A 237 26.50 15.34 -55.64
CA LEU A 237 27.80 14.73 -55.57
C LEU A 237 28.58 15.08 -56.88
N SER A 238 29.64 15.89 -56.77
CA SER A 238 30.56 16.17 -57.84
C SER A 238 31.85 15.33 -57.65
N ILE A 239 32.10 14.38 -58.54
CA ILE A 239 33.27 13.57 -58.50
C ILE A 239 34.30 14.17 -59.48
N VAL A 240 35.43 14.60 -58.94
CA VAL A 240 36.55 15.11 -59.73
C VAL A 240 37.65 14.02 -59.77
N PHE A 241 37.97 13.56 -60.95
CA PHE A 241 39.05 12.60 -61.14
C PHE A 241 40.39 13.35 -61.26
N ILE A 242 41.28 13.10 -60.30
CA ILE A 242 42.61 13.67 -60.28
C ILE A 242 43.58 12.69 -60.99
N ASN A 243 44.36 13.20 -61.94
CA ASN A 243 45.29 12.41 -62.74
C ASN A 243 44.62 11.34 -63.62
N ALA A 244 43.44 11.58 -64.14
CA ALA A 244 42.84 10.70 -65.12
C ALA A 244 43.65 10.75 -66.40
N PRO A 245 43.84 9.58 -67.09
CA PRO A 245 44.53 9.53 -68.39
C PRO A 245 43.78 10.41 -69.40
N SER A 246 44.53 10.92 -70.41
CA SER A 246 43.91 11.68 -71.49
C SER A 246 42.92 10.79 -72.25
N GLY A 247 41.65 11.19 -72.39
CA GLY A 247 40.56 10.43 -72.98
C GLY A 247 39.81 9.50 -72.02
N PHE A 248 39.94 9.65 -70.69
CA PHE A 248 39.19 8.90 -69.71
C PHE A 248 37.73 9.29 -69.78
N ASP A 249 36.87 8.35 -70.18
CA ASP A 249 35.41 8.54 -70.27
C ASP A 249 34.73 8.16 -68.99
N THR A 250 34.12 9.15 -68.33
CA THR A 250 33.38 8.99 -67.07
C THR A 250 31.95 8.47 -67.24
N SER A 251 31.47 8.37 -68.49
CA SER A 251 30.08 7.94 -68.76
C SER A 251 29.81 6.48 -68.41
N TYR A 252 30.82 5.65 -68.34
CA TYR A 252 30.72 4.25 -67.91
C TYR A 252 30.72 4.01 -66.42
N LEU A 253 30.98 5.02 -65.63
CA LEU A 253 31.04 4.90 -64.16
C LEU A 253 29.65 5.05 -63.58
N LYS A 254 29.15 3.99 -62.92
CA LYS A 254 27.95 4.04 -62.12
C LYS A 254 28.33 4.20 -60.65
N TYR A 255 27.76 5.25 -60.03
CA TYR A 255 27.90 5.50 -58.60
C TYR A 255 26.59 5.07 -57.92
N SER A 256 26.65 4.26 -56.82
CA SER A 256 25.51 3.85 -56.01
C SER A 256 25.76 4.28 -54.57
#